data_a8de7eb28088826a7422a445d89e0529
#
_entry.id   a8de7eb28088826a7422a445d89e0529
#
_cell.length_a   1.000
_cell.length_b   1.000
_cell.length_c   1.000
_cell.angle_alpha   90.00
_cell.angle_beta   90.00
_cell.angle_gamma   90.00
#
_symmetry.space_group_name_H-M   'P 1'
#
loop_
_entity.id
_entity.type
_entity.pdbx_description
1 polymer ?
#
loop_
_entity_poly.entity_id
_entity_poly.type
_entity_poly.pdbx_seq_one_letter_code
_entity_poly.pdbx_strand_id
1 'polypeptide(L)'
;MKQIKSYMFEAGDILYYVDKQGEVYSFEVTEDMLEHKSEMPAAFLDDYVFKPYAPVTVYDDYGRLWLWSAKGHWTGSGMGAGFEVEYSSKVADVFIAEEEAFEFSKVRKRSNEENKFFNSYSKIEIKHAVSNRVLNTLTFTKYSLVELLKLVNIYRTENTPIKIFVIDYDENEFAYSEIEKELERFY
;
A
#
# COMPACT_ATOMS: atom_id res chain seq x y z
N MET A 1 1.40 -7.94 25.04
CA MET A 1 0.05 -7.86 24.43
C MET A 1 -0.39 -6.41 24.55
N LYS A 2 -0.47 -5.66 23.44
CA LYS A 2 -1.08 -4.33 23.46
C LYS A 2 -2.57 -4.49 23.78
N GLN A 3 -3.09 -3.65 24.68
CA GLN A 3 -4.52 -3.61 24.95
C GLN A 3 -5.22 -3.21 23.65
N ILE A 4 -6.16 -4.03 23.19
CA ILE A 4 -7.08 -3.67 22.10
C ILE A 4 -7.91 -2.50 22.61
N LYS A 5 -7.69 -1.32 22.07
CA LYS A 5 -8.49 -0.15 22.39
C LYS A 5 -9.75 -0.18 21.52
N SER A 6 -10.89 -0.07 22.16
CA SER A 6 -12.18 -0.06 21.53
C SER A 6 -12.82 1.32 21.77
N TYR A 7 -13.39 1.92 20.74
CA TYR A 7 -13.96 3.27 20.79
C TYR A 7 -15.42 3.25 20.35
N MET A 8 -16.23 4.06 20.99
CA MET A 8 -17.58 4.38 20.55
C MET A 8 -17.53 5.81 20.03
N PHE A 9 -17.98 6.02 18.81
CA PHE A 9 -18.02 7.36 18.22
C PHE A 9 -19.37 8.00 18.41
N GLU A 10 -19.32 9.34 18.59
CA GLU A 10 -20.48 10.21 18.65
C GLU A 10 -20.44 11.18 17.46
N ALA A 11 -21.59 11.72 17.09
CA ALA A 11 -21.64 12.78 16.09
C ALA A 11 -20.87 14.00 16.59
N GLY A 12 -20.02 14.55 15.74
CA GLY A 12 -19.09 15.64 16.08
C GLY A 12 -17.66 15.18 16.36
N ASP A 13 -17.41 13.88 16.50
CA ASP A 13 -16.04 13.37 16.60
C ASP A 13 -15.26 13.64 15.32
N ILE A 14 -14.00 14.06 15.45
CA ILE A 14 -13.12 14.28 14.32
C ILE A 14 -12.23 13.06 14.13
N LEU A 15 -12.22 12.54 12.91
CA LEU A 15 -11.34 11.46 12.47
C LEU A 15 -10.43 11.94 11.34
N TYR A 16 -9.35 11.20 11.12
CA TYR A 16 -8.36 11.50 10.12
C TYR A 16 -8.25 10.33 9.13
N TYR A 17 -8.12 10.65 7.85
CA TYR A 17 -7.99 9.68 6.78
C TYR A 17 -6.71 9.93 5.99
N VAL A 18 -6.01 8.85 5.63
CA VAL A 18 -4.84 8.91 4.75
C VAL A 18 -5.20 8.28 3.40
N ASP A 19 -5.11 9.07 2.35
CA ASP A 19 -5.43 8.61 1.00
C ASP A 19 -4.32 7.71 0.40
N LYS A 20 -4.55 7.22 -0.82
CA LYS A 20 -3.59 6.35 -1.53
C LYS A 20 -2.28 7.08 -1.86
N GLN A 21 -2.28 8.39 -1.97
CA GLN A 21 -1.12 9.23 -2.21
C GLN A 21 -0.33 9.52 -0.93
N GLY A 22 -0.95 9.26 0.23
CA GLY A 22 -0.39 9.55 1.55
C GLY A 22 -0.72 10.96 2.05
N GLU A 23 -1.73 11.64 1.48
CA GLU A 23 -2.21 12.90 2.01
C GLU A 23 -3.20 12.67 3.17
N VAL A 24 -3.14 13.54 4.17
CA VAL A 24 -3.97 13.45 5.39
C VAL A 24 -5.13 14.42 5.27
N TYR A 25 -6.33 13.92 5.56
CA TYR A 25 -7.57 14.69 5.59
C TYR A 25 -8.29 14.45 6.91
N SER A 26 -9.04 15.44 7.38
CA SER A 26 -9.95 15.29 8.51
C SER A 26 -11.40 15.28 8.06
N PHE A 27 -12.24 14.57 8.78
CA PHE A 27 -13.69 14.59 8.60
C PHE A 27 -14.39 14.45 9.95
N GLU A 28 -15.62 14.95 10.03
CA GLU A 28 -16.47 14.87 11.20
C GLU A 28 -17.42 13.69 11.07
N VAL A 29 -17.56 12.91 12.13
CA VAL A 29 -18.57 11.85 12.23
C VAL A 29 -19.95 12.51 12.33
N THR A 30 -20.82 12.19 11.39
CA THR A 30 -22.20 12.72 11.37
C THR A 30 -23.19 11.73 11.95
N GLU A 31 -24.37 12.21 12.34
CA GLU A 31 -25.49 11.35 12.79
C GLU A 31 -25.86 10.34 11.68
N ASP A 32 -25.86 10.75 10.41
CA ASP A 32 -26.18 9.88 9.28
C ASP A 32 -25.19 8.73 9.14
N MET A 33 -23.91 8.95 9.42
CA MET A 33 -22.89 7.90 9.44
C MET A 33 -23.18 6.87 10.54
N LEU A 34 -23.68 7.30 11.69
CA LEU A 34 -23.98 6.43 12.82
C LEU A 34 -25.31 5.68 12.67
N GLU A 35 -26.29 6.27 12.00
CA GLU A 35 -27.63 5.71 11.82
C GLU A 35 -27.79 4.80 10.59
N HIS A 36 -26.75 4.59 9.78
CA HIS A 36 -26.82 3.93 8.48
C HIS A 36 -27.72 4.61 7.44
N LYS A 37 -28.09 5.85 7.65
CA LYS A 37 -28.84 6.63 6.68
C LYS A 37 -27.88 7.27 5.69
N SER A 38 -27.47 6.47 4.72
CA SER A 38 -26.94 6.79 3.41
C SER A 38 -26.56 8.24 3.08
N GLU A 39 -25.59 8.41 2.35
CA GLU A 39 -24.89 9.54 1.77
C GLU A 39 -23.75 10.02 2.65
N MET A 40 -22.81 9.10 2.85
CA MET A 40 -21.47 9.49 3.26
C MET A 40 -20.94 10.58 2.35
N PRO A 41 -20.18 11.57 2.88
CA PRO A 41 -19.49 12.52 2.03
C PRO A 41 -18.66 11.73 1.02
N ALA A 42 -19.14 11.70 -0.22
CA ALA A 42 -18.72 10.79 -1.28
C ALA A 42 -17.21 10.82 -1.60
N ALA A 43 -16.47 11.80 -1.11
CA ALA A 43 -15.09 12.00 -1.47
C ALA A 43 -14.08 11.09 -0.76
N PHE A 44 -14.38 10.57 0.45
CA PHE A 44 -13.35 9.91 1.28
C PHE A 44 -13.73 8.54 1.81
N LEU A 45 -15.02 8.21 1.90
CA LEU A 45 -15.50 7.03 2.61
C LEU A 45 -16.57 6.27 1.84
N ASP A 46 -16.54 6.27 0.54
CA ASP A 46 -17.55 5.66 -0.35
C ASP A 46 -18.05 4.26 0.06
N ASP A 47 -17.33 3.61 0.97
CA ASP A 47 -17.59 2.25 1.39
C ASP A 47 -17.60 2.03 2.92
N TYR A 48 -17.56 3.06 3.78
CA TYR A 48 -17.50 2.84 5.23
C TYR A 48 -18.76 3.26 5.95
N VAL A 49 -19.24 2.38 6.80
CA VAL A 49 -20.36 2.63 7.72
C VAL A 49 -19.90 2.40 9.13
N PHE A 50 -20.10 3.37 10.00
CA PHE A 50 -19.94 3.17 11.42
C PHE A 50 -21.21 2.51 11.95
N LYS A 51 -21.11 1.27 12.47
CA LYS A 51 -22.26 0.66 13.13
C LYS A 51 -22.58 1.45 14.39
N PRO A 52 -23.81 1.97 14.57
CA PRO A 52 -24.22 2.60 15.80
C PRO A 52 -24.05 1.60 16.94
N TYR A 53 -23.48 2.05 18.03
CA TYR A 53 -23.27 1.26 19.26
C TYR A 53 -22.33 0.06 19.13
N ALA A 54 -21.63 -0.11 18.02
CA ALA A 54 -20.58 -1.11 17.88
C ALA A 54 -19.22 -0.46 18.15
N PRO A 55 -18.41 -0.97 19.07
CA PRO A 55 -17.09 -0.42 19.31
C PRO A 55 -16.21 -0.60 18.09
N VAL A 56 -15.53 0.47 17.68
CA VAL A 56 -14.51 0.44 16.65
C VAL A 56 -13.18 0.08 17.28
N THR A 57 -12.44 -0.79 16.66
CA THR A 57 -11.20 -1.34 17.21
C THR A 57 -9.99 -0.79 16.45
N VAL A 58 -8.97 -0.36 17.19
CA VAL A 58 -7.65 -0.08 16.60
C VAL A 58 -7.02 -1.39 16.15
N TYR A 59 -6.65 -1.46 14.88
CA TYR A 59 -6.19 -2.69 14.23
C TYR A 59 -4.71 -2.95 14.43
N ASP A 60 -3.86 -1.94 14.28
CA ASP A 60 -2.41 -2.11 14.27
C ASP A 60 -1.65 -1.05 15.07
N ASP A 61 -0.33 -1.13 15.00
CA ASP A 61 0.59 -0.25 15.72
C ASP A 61 0.61 1.18 15.18
N TYR A 62 0.07 1.40 13.98
CA TYR A 62 -0.09 2.74 13.40
C TYR A 62 -1.37 3.44 13.84
N GLY A 63 -2.30 2.74 14.49
CA GLY A 63 -3.58 3.31 14.93
C GLY A 63 -4.70 3.20 13.90
N ARG A 64 -4.53 2.43 12.82
CA ARG A 64 -5.59 2.23 11.82
C ARG A 64 -6.82 1.57 12.44
N LEU A 65 -7.99 2.00 11.97
CA LEU A 65 -9.25 1.49 12.49
C LEU A 65 -9.78 0.30 11.68
N TRP A 66 -10.40 -0.64 12.40
CA TRP A 66 -11.20 -1.69 11.80
C TRP A 66 -12.63 -1.18 11.65
N LEU A 67 -13.03 -0.90 10.41
CA LEU A 67 -14.35 -0.38 10.07
C LEU A 67 -15.18 -1.39 9.29
N TRP A 68 -16.50 -1.20 9.35
CA TRP A 68 -17.42 -1.89 8.47
C TRP A 68 -17.60 -1.10 7.19
N SER A 69 -17.66 -1.79 6.07
CA SER A 69 -18.10 -1.23 4.79
C SER A 69 -19.46 -1.81 4.43
N ALA A 70 -20.31 -0.98 3.84
CA ALA A 70 -21.60 -1.40 3.31
C ALA A 70 -21.60 -1.12 1.81
N LYS A 71 -21.90 -2.15 1.01
CA LYS A 71 -22.07 -2.02 -0.43
C LYS A 71 -23.48 -2.43 -0.81
N GLY A 72 -24.28 -1.45 -1.24
CA GLY A 72 -25.61 -1.71 -1.73
C GLY A 72 -25.62 -2.09 -3.21
N HIS A 73 -26.43 -3.06 -3.58
CA HIS A 73 -26.68 -3.40 -4.99
C HIS A 73 -28.12 -3.85 -5.20
N TRP A 74 -28.62 -3.61 -6.39
CA TRP A 74 -29.94 -4.09 -6.79
C TRP A 74 -29.86 -5.54 -7.25
N THR A 75 -30.72 -6.39 -6.66
CA THR A 75 -30.84 -7.79 -7.04
C THR A 75 -32.16 -8.04 -7.76
N GLY A 76 -32.09 -8.74 -8.87
CA GLY A 76 -33.25 -9.08 -9.69
C GLY A 76 -33.67 -7.98 -10.66
N SER A 77 -34.75 -8.23 -11.37
CA SER A 77 -35.34 -7.33 -12.36
C SER A 77 -36.88 -7.35 -12.28
N GLY A 78 -37.52 -6.23 -12.60
CA GLY A 78 -38.98 -6.11 -12.57
C GLY A 78 -39.56 -6.03 -11.15
N MET A 79 -40.75 -6.57 -10.96
CA MET A 79 -41.46 -6.50 -9.65
C MET A 79 -40.81 -7.35 -8.53
N GLY A 80 -39.78 -8.12 -8.84
CA GLY A 80 -38.99 -8.88 -7.86
C GLY A 80 -37.62 -8.27 -7.56
N ALA A 81 -37.38 -7.05 -8.03
CA ALA A 81 -36.10 -6.34 -7.71
C ALA A 81 -36.07 -5.92 -6.23
N GLY A 82 -35.02 -6.30 -5.56
CA GLY A 82 -34.75 -5.91 -4.18
C GLY A 82 -33.42 -5.15 -4.09
N PHE A 83 -33.26 -4.36 -3.03
CA PHE A 83 -31.99 -3.73 -2.71
C PHE A 83 -31.35 -4.51 -1.55
N GLU A 84 -30.18 -5.11 -1.82
CA GLU A 84 -29.42 -5.83 -0.81
C GLU A 84 -28.19 -5.03 -0.41
N VAL A 85 -27.86 -5.07 0.87
CA VAL A 85 -26.67 -4.45 1.42
C VAL A 85 -25.73 -5.53 1.94
N GLU A 86 -24.59 -5.63 1.30
CA GLU A 86 -23.50 -6.49 1.74
C GLU A 86 -22.61 -5.73 2.71
N TYR A 87 -22.41 -6.29 3.90
CA TYR A 87 -21.53 -5.73 4.92
C TYR A 87 -20.24 -6.53 4.96
N SER A 88 -19.12 -5.83 4.88
CA SER A 88 -17.80 -6.40 5.10
C SER A 88 -17.04 -5.56 6.11
N SER A 89 -16.14 -6.19 6.86
CA SER A 89 -15.24 -5.46 7.75
C SER A 89 -13.85 -5.40 7.12
N LYS A 90 -13.21 -4.24 7.18
CA LYS A 90 -11.85 -4.07 6.67
C LYS A 90 -11.06 -3.09 7.53
N VAL A 91 -9.74 -3.21 7.44
CA VAL A 91 -8.84 -2.19 7.96
C VAL A 91 -8.93 -0.97 7.05
N ALA A 92 -9.24 0.16 7.65
CA ALA A 92 -9.29 1.44 6.96
C ALA A 92 -8.05 2.28 7.32
N ASP A 93 -7.59 3.07 6.38
CA ASP A 93 -6.55 4.07 6.63
C ASP A 93 -7.16 5.31 7.32
N VAL A 94 -7.93 5.06 8.39
CA VAL A 94 -8.64 6.04 9.22
C VAL A 94 -8.12 5.94 10.65
N PHE A 95 -7.96 7.08 11.31
CA PHE A 95 -7.29 7.25 12.60
C PHE A 95 -8.09 8.15 13.51
N ILE A 96 -7.93 7.95 14.82
CA ILE A 96 -8.52 8.81 15.84
C ILE A 96 -7.62 10.03 16.11
N ALA A 97 -6.29 9.82 16.09
CA ALA A 97 -5.33 10.87 16.36
C ALA A 97 -4.68 11.35 15.04
N GLU A 98 -4.57 12.67 14.93
CA GLU A 98 -3.93 13.32 13.78
C GLU A 98 -2.46 12.90 13.62
N GLU A 99 -1.75 12.77 14.74
CA GLU A 99 -0.34 12.37 14.76
C GLU A 99 -0.14 10.95 14.21
N GLU A 100 -1.05 10.02 14.52
CA GLU A 100 -1.03 8.66 13.99
C GLU A 100 -1.24 8.65 12.48
N ALA A 101 -2.17 9.47 11.98
CA ALA A 101 -2.40 9.65 10.54
C ALA A 101 -1.17 10.22 9.84
N PHE A 102 -0.51 11.22 10.42
CA PHE A 102 0.71 11.79 9.84
C PHE A 102 1.87 10.81 9.83
N GLU A 103 2.08 10.02 10.87
CA GLU A 103 3.12 8.99 10.87
C GLU A 103 2.86 7.91 9.82
N PHE A 104 1.61 7.47 9.69
CA PHE A 104 1.24 6.52 8.63
C PHE A 104 1.38 7.12 7.23
N SER A 105 1.04 8.39 7.04
CA SER A 105 1.25 9.14 5.79
C SER A 105 2.70 9.06 5.30
N LYS A 106 3.68 9.25 6.20
CA LYS A 106 5.12 9.12 5.87
C LYS A 106 5.46 7.71 5.38
N VAL A 107 4.93 6.68 6.05
CA VAL A 107 5.11 5.27 5.65
C VAL A 107 4.50 5.02 4.28
N ARG A 108 3.30 5.55 4.03
CA ARG A 108 2.59 5.43 2.76
C ARG A 108 3.36 6.10 1.61
N LYS A 109 3.80 7.35 1.81
CA LYS A 109 4.60 8.09 0.81
C LYS A 109 5.89 7.35 0.49
N ARG A 110 6.63 6.90 1.51
CA ARG A 110 7.84 6.10 1.31
C ARG A 110 7.57 4.81 0.53
N SER A 111 6.50 4.10 0.85
CA SER A 111 6.10 2.89 0.12
C SER A 111 5.73 3.17 -1.34
N ASN A 112 5.06 4.31 -1.60
CA ASN A 112 4.74 4.73 -2.96
C ASN A 112 5.99 5.07 -3.78
N GLU A 113 6.96 5.76 -3.18
CA GLU A 113 8.25 6.06 -3.79
C GLU A 113 9.03 4.78 -4.10
N GLU A 114 9.10 3.84 -3.15
CA GLU A 114 9.73 2.53 -3.34
C GLU A 114 9.07 1.76 -4.49
N ASN A 115 7.74 1.68 -4.51
CA ASN A 115 6.99 1.02 -5.57
C ASN A 115 7.22 1.68 -6.95
N LYS A 116 7.22 3.02 -7.00
CA LYS A 116 7.51 3.75 -8.23
C LYS A 116 8.91 3.42 -8.74
N PHE A 117 9.90 3.38 -7.85
CA PHE A 117 11.27 3.04 -8.19
C PHE A 117 11.37 1.63 -8.77
N PHE A 118 10.83 0.60 -8.09
CA PHE A 118 10.87 -0.77 -8.59
C PHE A 118 10.11 -0.96 -9.90
N ASN A 119 9.02 -0.21 -10.09
CA ASN A 119 8.23 -0.24 -11.32
C ASN A 119 8.85 0.56 -12.48
N SER A 120 9.95 1.27 -12.27
CA SER A 120 10.66 1.99 -13.34
C SER A 120 11.56 1.07 -14.16
N TYR A 121 11.90 -0.10 -13.63
CA TYR A 121 12.82 -1.02 -14.28
C TYR A 121 12.17 -2.38 -14.54
N SER A 122 12.60 -3.04 -15.62
CA SER A 122 12.04 -4.33 -16.05
C SER A 122 12.86 -5.52 -15.58
N LYS A 123 14.19 -5.45 -15.72
CA LYS A 123 15.08 -6.58 -15.48
C LYS A 123 16.49 -6.18 -15.04
N ILE A 124 17.21 -7.16 -14.48
CA ILE A 124 18.65 -7.08 -14.21
C ILE A 124 19.34 -8.05 -15.16
N GLU A 125 20.36 -7.61 -15.85
CA GLU A 125 21.22 -8.48 -16.66
C GLU A 125 22.63 -8.55 -16.08
N ILE A 126 23.12 -9.77 -15.90
CA ILE A 126 24.53 -10.04 -15.58
C ILE A 126 25.21 -10.42 -16.87
N LYS A 127 26.18 -9.62 -17.30
CA LYS A 127 26.93 -9.82 -18.55
C LYS A 127 28.40 -10.18 -18.25
N HIS A 128 28.98 -11.00 -19.10
CA HIS A 128 30.42 -11.24 -19.05
C HIS A 128 31.16 -9.94 -19.41
N ALA A 129 32.09 -9.50 -18.55
CA ALA A 129 32.70 -8.17 -18.66
C ALA A 129 33.47 -7.91 -19.97
N VAL A 130 34.01 -8.96 -20.58
CA VAL A 130 34.81 -8.86 -21.81
C VAL A 130 33.97 -9.09 -23.07
N SER A 131 33.16 -10.16 -23.10
CA SER A 131 32.38 -10.53 -24.28
C SER A 131 31.02 -9.88 -24.39
N ASN A 132 30.58 -9.18 -23.37
CA ASN A 132 29.21 -8.61 -23.22
C ASN A 132 28.06 -9.63 -23.37
N ARG A 133 28.38 -10.94 -23.39
CA ARG A 133 27.36 -11.99 -23.44
C ARG A 133 26.54 -11.98 -22.14
N VAL A 134 25.22 -12.01 -22.24
CA VAL A 134 24.32 -12.17 -21.07
C VAL A 134 24.56 -13.56 -20.48
N LEU A 135 24.88 -13.59 -19.19
CA LEU A 135 25.08 -14.79 -18.39
C LEU A 135 23.82 -15.15 -17.62
N ASN A 136 23.11 -14.14 -17.13
CA ASN A 136 21.87 -14.31 -16.37
C ASN A 136 20.96 -13.09 -16.51
N THR A 137 19.65 -13.32 -16.35
CA THR A 137 18.63 -12.27 -16.36
C THR A 137 17.66 -12.52 -15.21
N LEU A 138 17.39 -11.49 -14.42
CA LEU A 138 16.41 -11.48 -13.32
C LEU A 138 15.37 -10.39 -13.59
N THR A 139 14.12 -10.59 -13.19
CA THR A 139 13.14 -9.50 -13.14
C THR A 139 13.56 -8.49 -12.06
N PHE A 140 13.44 -7.19 -12.29
CA PHE A 140 13.81 -6.19 -11.29
C PHE A 140 12.72 -6.09 -10.21
N THR A 141 12.97 -6.67 -9.05
CA THR A 141 12.07 -6.66 -7.90
C THR A 141 12.88 -6.60 -6.61
N LYS A 142 12.24 -6.24 -5.51
CA LYS A 142 12.85 -6.28 -4.16
C LYS A 142 13.45 -7.66 -3.82
N TYR A 143 12.78 -8.74 -4.23
CA TYR A 143 13.21 -10.11 -3.94
C TYR A 143 14.39 -10.55 -4.80
N SER A 144 14.47 -10.10 -6.05
CA SER A 144 15.56 -10.47 -6.96
C SER A 144 16.91 -9.87 -6.56
N LEU A 145 16.95 -8.84 -5.73
CA LEU A 145 18.21 -8.32 -5.18
C LEU A 145 18.93 -9.36 -4.31
N VAL A 146 18.21 -10.17 -3.58
CA VAL A 146 18.81 -11.28 -2.79
C VAL A 146 19.37 -12.36 -3.70
N GLU A 147 18.67 -12.67 -4.80
CA GLU A 147 19.13 -13.61 -5.81
C GLU A 147 20.34 -13.08 -6.56
N LEU A 148 20.35 -11.80 -6.90
CA LEU A 148 21.49 -11.13 -7.52
C LEU A 148 22.76 -11.30 -6.67
N LEU A 149 22.68 -11.07 -5.37
CA LEU A 149 23.83 -11.22 -4.47
C LEU A 149 24.37 -12.66 -4.47
N LYS A 150 23.49 -13.67 -4.53
CA LYS A 150 23.90 -15.08 -4.63
C LYS A 150 24.64 -15.36 -5.95
N LEU A 151 24.12 -14.87 -7.07
CA LEU A 151 24.74 -15.04 -8.39
C LEU A 151 26.10 -14.33 -8.47
N VAL A 152 26.20 -13.11 -7.95
CA VAL A 152 27.48 -12.37 -7.90
C VAL A 152 28.54 -13.16 -7.13
N ASN A 153 28.17 -13.78 -6.01
CA ASN A 153 29.10 -14.61 -5.23
C ASN A 153 29.54 -15.86 -5.99
N ILE A 154 28.64 -16.51 -6.75
CA ILE A 154 28.98 -17.65 -7.60
C ILE A 154 30.01 -17.24 -8.65
N TYR A 155 29.75 -16.19 -9.44
CA TYR A 155 30.66 -15.71 -10.47
C TYR A 155 32.01 -15.26 -9.90
N ARG A 156 32.02 -14.65 -8.71
CA ARG A 156 33.26 -14.30 -8.00
C ARG A 156 34.07 -15.54 -7.63
N THR A 157 33.41 -16.60 -7.15
CA THR A 157 34.07 -17.86 -6.80
C THR A 157 34.64 -18.56 -8.02
N GLU A 158 33.98 -18.47 -9.18
CA GLU A 158 34.41 -19.02 -10.46
C GLU A 158 35.44 -18.14 -11.19
N ASN A 159 35.86 -17.01 -10.61
CA ASN A 159 36.71 -16.01 -11.24
C ASN A 159 36.15 -15.47 -12.56
N THR A 160 34.85 -15.50 -12.79
CA THR A 160 34.19 -14.99 -13.98
C THR A 160 34.04 -13.47 -13.87
N PRO A 161 34.65 -12.67 -14.76
CA PRO A 161 34.50 -11.22 -14.72
C PRO A 161 33.13 -10.82 -15.23
N ILE A 162 32.36 -10.12 -14.37
CA ILE A 162 30.98 -9.71 -14.67
C ILE A 162 30.79 -8.19 -14.61
N LYS A 163 29.79 -7.73 -15.36
CA LYS A 163 29.14 -6.41 -15.22
C LYS A 163 27.66 -6.61 -14.99
N ILE A 164 27.04 -5.76 -14.22
CA ILE A 164 25.63 -5.84 -13.87
C ILE A 164 24.94 -4.56 -14.35
N PHE A 165 23.85 -4.76 -15.08
CA PHE A 165 23.03 -3.69 -15.62
C PHE A 165 21.60 -3.85 -15.13
N VAL A 166 20.94 -2.72 -14.88
CA VAL A 166 19.49 -2.63 -14.68
C VAL A 166 18.90 -2.03 -15.96
N ILE A 167 17.82 -2.60 -16.43
CA ILE A 167 17.21 -2.25 -17.71
C ILE A 167 15.78 -1.79 -17.45
N ASP A 168 15.42 -0.63 -17.97
CA ASP A 168 14.06 -0.11 -17.90
C ASP A 168 13.12 -0.74 -18.95
N TYR A 169 11.89 -0.26 -19.01
CA TYR A 169 10.89 -0.76 -19.97
C TYR A 169 11.15 -0.26 -21.41
N ASP A 170 11.97 0.79 -21.58
CA ASP A 170 12.37 1.34 -22.87
C ASP A 170 13.71 0.73 -23.36
N GLU A 171 14.18 -0.34 -22.70
CA GLU A 171 15.43 -1.05 -22.98
C GLU A 171 16.71 -0.21 -22.78
N ASN A 172 16.65 0.88 -22.01
CA ASN A 172 17.85 1.61 -21.61
C ASN A 172 18.61 0.87 -20.52
N GLU A 173 19.94 0.80 -20.64
CA GLU A 173 20.83 0.12 -19.72
C GLU A 173 21.45 1.11 -18.72
N PHE A 174 21.34 0.83 -17.44
CA PHE A 174 21.94 1.59 -16.34
C PHE A 174 22.92 0.70 -15.59
N ALA A 175 24.08 1.22 -15.23
CA ALA A 175 25.01 0.47 -14.39
C ALA A 175 24.37 0.22 -13.01
N TYR A 176 24.46 -1.03 -12.51
CA TYR A 176 23.87 -1.37 -11.19
C TYR A 176 24.37 -0.45 -10.07
N SER A 177 25.65 -0.03 -10.12
CA SER A 177 26.22 0.88 -9.11
C SER A 177 25.57 2.28 -9.06
N GLU A 178 24.89 2.69 -10.13
CA GLU A 178 24.12 3.94 -10.16
C GLU A 178 22.79 3.74 -9.45
N ILE A 179 22.14 2.62 -9.75
CA ILE A 179 20.84 2.22 -9.17
C ILE A 179 20.98 1.86 -7.68
N GLU A 180 22.09 1.25 -7.27
CA GLU A 180 22.39 0.87 -5.90
C GLU A 180 22.38 2.07 -4.96
N LYS A 181 22.88 3.22 -5.39
CA LYS A 181 22.83 4.47 -4.60
C LYS A 181 21.41 4.98 -4.37
N GLU A 182 20.51 4.75 -5.31
CA GLU A 182 19.09 5.09 -5.15
C GLU A 182 18.39 4.09 -4.24
N LEU A 183 18.74 2.81 -4.34
CA LEU A 183 18.23 1.76 -3.46
C LEU A 183 18.55 2.01 -1.99
N GLU A 184 19.73 2.54 -1.67
CA GLU A 184 20.14 2.88 -0.29
C GLU A 184 19.16 3.85 0.42
N ARG A 185 18.35 4.61 -0.33
CA ARG A 185 17.33 5.50 0.25
C ARG A 185 16.14 4.74 0.85
N PHE A 186 15.95 3.49 0.45
CA PHE A 186 14.81 2.67 0.88
C PHE A 186 15.19 1.66 2.00
N TYR A 187 16.46 1.44 2.24
CA TYR A 187 17.01 0.53 3.26
C TYR A 187 17.87 1.27 4.28
#